data_120f9f0a30ff33b77f1051a98ad4dcf0
#
_entry.id   120f9f0a30ff33b77f1051a98ad4dcf0
#
_cell.length_a   1.000
_cell.length_b   1.000
_cell.length_c   1.000
_cell.angle_alpha   90.00
_cell.angle_beta   90.00
_cell.angle_gamma   90.00
#
_symmetry.space_group_name_H-M   'P 1'
#
loop_
_entity.id
_entity.type
_entity.pdbx_description
1 polymer ?
#
loop_
_entity_poly.entity_id
_entity_poly.type
_entity_poly.pdbx_seq_one_letter_code
_entity_poly.pdbx_strand_id
1 'polypeptide(L)'
;MTEEWLFRLASQIKEKERRPAEESAQTRRRVTFLKEKGPAFWKAFSDSLDQSVGELKNLLEGDVTLAEGPLTYTFDSTTSQINLTKAAFPAVRFSATPHFEREVAEITYQAAGANSPAALMQCHFQINDGRLSMRLDGRTFVSPADAATFVMERLFRISASRPESQDSHLGRVGSE
;
A
#
# COMPACT_ATOMS: atom_id res chain seq x y z
N MET A 1 -22.24 -55.73 7.85
CA MET A 1 -22.52 -54.35 7.39
C MET A 1 -22.10 -53.23 8.38
N THR A 2 -21.41 -53.52 9.46
CA THR A 2 -21.09 -52.57 10.54
C THR A 2 -19.69 -52.00 10.50
N GLU A 3 -18.74 -52.56 9.76
CA GLU A 3 -17.32 -52.13 9.77
C GLU A 3 -17.02 -51.02 8.76
N GLU A 4 -17.71 -51.00 7.64
CA GLU A 4 -17.41 -50.07 6.55
C GLU A 4 -17.80 -48.62 6.92
N TRP A 5 -18.90 -48.40 7.63
CA TRP A 5 -19.30 -47.08 8.08
C TRP A 5 -18.40 -46.55 9.21
N LEU A 6 -17.92 -47.43 10.11
CA LEU A 6 -16.94 -47.08 11.14
C LEU A 6 -15.61 -46.68 10.53
N PHE A 7 -15.17 -47.36 9.49
CA PHE A 7 -13.96 -47.01 8.77
C PHE A 7 -14.07 -45.66 8.07
N ARG A 8 -15.22 -45.37 7.43
CA ARG A 8 -15.53 -44.05 6.85
C ARG A 8 -15.58 -42.96 7.90
N LEU A 9 -16.23 -43.22 9.03
CA LEU A 9 -16.29 -42.26 10.11
C LEU A 9 -14.92 -41.95 10.72
N ALA A 10 -14.13 -42.98 10.97
CA ALA A 10 -12.75 -42.82 11.44
C ALA A 10 -11.87 -42.04 10.44
N SER A 11 -12.03 -42.29 9.15
CA SER A 11 -11.33 -41.56 8.10
C SER A 11 -11.76 -40.09 8.06
N GLN A 12 -13.05 -39.79 8.21
CA GLN A 12 -13.56 -38.43 8.26
C GLN A 12 -13.09 -37.66 9.51
N ILE A 13 -13.02 -38.31 10.66
CA ILE A 13 -12.50 -37.73 11.90
C ILE A 13 -11.00 -37.39 11.72
N LYS A 14 -10.20 -38.35 11.23
CA LYS A 14 -8.78 -38.11 10.94
C LYS A 14 -8.55 -36.96 9.96
N GLU A 15 -9.36 -36.88 8.90
CA GLU A 15 -9.31 -35.81 7.92
C GLU A 15 -9.63 -34.45 8.55
N LYS A 16 -10.67 -34.38 9.39
CA LYS A 16 -11.05 -33.16 10.10
C LYS A 16 -10.01 -32.69 11.12
N GLU A 17 -9.30 -33.62 11.76
CA GLU A 17 -8.22 -33.29 12.71
C GLU A 17 -6.93 -32.90 11.96
N ARG A 18 -6.65 -33.50 10.80
CA ARG A 18 -5.45 -33.21 10.01
C ARG A 18 -5.46 -31.83 9.38
N ARG A 19 -6.61 -31.37 8.84
CA ARG A 19 -6.74 -30.07 8.17
C ARG A 19 -6.30 -28.87 9.02
N PRO A 20 -6.76 -28.72 10.28
CA PRO A 20 -6.31 -27.58 11.10
C PRO A 20 -4.82 -27.61 11.41
N ALA A 21 -4.24 -28.81 11.57
CA ALA A 21 -2.80 -28.96 11.81
C ALA A 21 -1.97 -28.59 10.58
N GLU A 22 -2.40 -28.98 9.38
CA GLU A 22 -1.75 -28.63 8.10
C GLU A 22 -1.86 -27.13 7.82
N GLU A 23 -3.05 -26.52 8.01
CA GLU A 23 -3.27 -25.08 7.87
C GLU A 23 -2.40 -24.29 8.84
N SER A 24 -2.30 -24.73 10.10
CA SER A 24 -1.44 -24.10 11.10
C SER A 24 0.04 -24.22 10.72
N ALA A 25 0.47 -25.36 10.21
CA ALA A 25 1.85 -25.56 9.75
C ALA A 25 2.17 -24.70 8.53
N GLN A 26 1.23 -24.58 7.59
CA GLN A 26 1.38 -23.72 6.41
C GLN A 26 1.47 -22.24 6.80
N THR A 27 0.60 -21.79 7.70
CA THR A 27 0.62 -20.40 8.21
C THR A 27 1.95 -20.11 8.91
N ARG A 28 2.44 -21.00 9.75
CA ARG A 28 3.76 -20.84 10.40
C ARG A 28 4.90 -20.70 9.38
N ARG A 29 4.91 -21.55 8.34
CA ARG A 29 5.94 -21.48 7.27
C ARG A 29 5.88 -20.13 6.54
N ARG A 30 4.69 -19.62 6.23
CA ARG A 30 4.50 -18.32 5.59
C ARG A 30 5.02 -17.19 6.46
N VAL A 31 4.65 -17.15 7.73
CA VAL A 31 5.11 -16.14 8.69
C VAL A 31 6.63 -16.20 8.86
N THR A 32 7.22 -17.40 8.95
CA THR A 32 8.68 -17.56 9.03
C THR A 32 9.35 -17.00 7.78
N PHE A 33 8.87 -17.34 6.60
CA PHE A 33 9.40 -16.82 5.35
C PHE A 33 9.30 -15.29 5.27
N LEU A 34 8.18 -14.70 5.70
CA LEU A 34 7.99 -13.26 5.74
C LEU A 34 8.94 -12.57 6.72
N LYS A 35 9.18 -13.17 7.89
CA LYS A 35 10.15 -12.64 8.86
C LYS A 35 11.58 -12.65 8.32
N GLU A 36 11.93 -13.63 7.50
CA GLU A 36 13.26 -13.74 6.89
C GLU A 36 13.43 -12.82 5.66
N LYS A 37 12.47 -12.80 4.76
CA LYS A 37 12.56 -12.11 3.46
C LYS A 37 11.87 -10.75 3.43
N GLY A 38 10.87 -10.55 4.30
CA GLY A 38 10.07 -9.33 4.36
C GLY A 38 10.88 -8.07 4.62
N PRO A 39 11.80 -8.06 5.61
CA PRO A 39 12.62 -6.87 5.88
C PRO A 39 13.45 -6.41 4.69
N ALA A 40 14.07 -7.33 3.95
CA ALA A 40 14.85 -6.99 2.76
C ALA A 40 13.97 -6.45 1.62
N PHE A 41 12.80 -7.06 1.41
CA PHE A 41 11.82 -6.59 0.43
C PHE A 41 11.31 -5.18 0.78
N TRP A 42 10.95 -4.98 2.06
CA TRP A 42 10.47 -3.70 2.57
C TRP A 42 11.53 -2.60 2.47
N LYS A 43 12.78 -2.95 2.78
CA LYS A 43 13.91 -2.02 2.62
C LYS A 43 14.08 -1.62 1.15
N ALA A 44 14.02 -2.56 0.22
CA ALA A 44 14.11 -2.26 -1.22
C ALA A 44 12.94 -1.39 -1.69
N PHE A 45 11.72 -1.61 -1.17
CA PHE A 45 10.58 -0.73 -1.42
C PHE A 45 10.81 0.68 -0.87
N SER A 46 11.32 0.79 0.35
CA SER A 46 11.69 2.04 1.01
C SER A 46 12.76 2.81 0.22
N ASP A 47 13.82 2.12 -0.21
CA ASP A 47 14.91 2.72 -1.00
C ASP A 47 14.42 3.21 -2.37
N SER A 48 13.50 2.47 -3.00
CA SER A 48 12.89 2.88 -4.27
C SER A 48 11.98 4.11 -4.12
N LEU A 49 11.28 4.24 -2.99
CA LEU A 49 10.52 5.45 -2.67
C LEU A 49 11.44 6.65 -2.45
N ASP A 50 12.53 6.47 -1.69
CA ASP A 50 13.50 7.54 -1.44
C ASP A 50 14.14 8.02 -2.75
N GLN A 51 14.54 7.09 -3.62
CA GLN A 51 15.06 7.41 -4.95
C GLN A 51 14.05 8.21 -5.76
N SER A 52 12.79 7.76 -5.83
CA SER A 52 11.72 8.46 -6.56
C SER A 52 11.46 9.86 -6.01
N VAL A 53 11.54 10.04 -4.70
CA VAL A 53 11.45 11.35 -4.04
C VAL A 53 12.64 12.24 -4.44
N GLY A 54 13.87 11.70 -4.46
CA GLY A 54 15.06 12.41 -4.90
C GLY A 54 14.97 12.86 -6.36
N GLU A 55 14.56 11.96 -7.25
CA GLU A 55 14.36 12.28 -8.67
C GLU A 55 13.28 13.34 -8.86
N LEU A 56 12.15 13.25 -8.14
CA LEU A 56 11.11 14.26 -8.18
C LEU A 56 11.61 15.61 -7.71
N LYS A 57 12.37 15.66 -6.61
CA LYS A 57 12.99 16.91 -6.13
C LYS A 57 13.88 17.54 -7.20
N ASN A 58 14.76 16.76 -7.83
CA ASN A 58 15.68 17.24 -8.87
C ASN A 58 14.93 17.79 -10.09
N LEU A 59 13.83 17.14 -10.50
CA LEU A 59 13.00 17.62 -11.60
C LEU A 59 12.26 18.93 -11.26
N LEU A 60 12.01 19.15 -9.99
CA LEU A 60 11.27 20.30 -9.48
C LEU A 60 12.20 21.43 -8.99
N GLU A 61 13.53 21.22 -8.93
CA GLU A 61 14.52 22.24 -8.65
C GLU A 61 14.53 23.28 -9.79
N GLY A 62 13.96 24.44 -9.51
CA GLY A 62 13.81 25.54 -10.47
C GLY A 62 12.39 26.05 -10.60
N ASP A 63 11.41 25.33 -10.08
CA ASP A 63 10.04 25.81 -9.99
C ASP A 63 9.81 26.53 -8.66
N VAL A 64 9.65 27.86 -8.73
CA VAL A 64 9.49 28.76 -7.57
C VAL A 64 8.31 28.39 -6.68
N THR A 65 7.32 27.70 -7.22
CA THR A 65 6.11 27.26 -6.48
C THR A 65 6.39 26.15 -5.48
N LEU A 66 7.55 25.46 -5.59
CA LEU A 66 7.93 24.35 -4.72
C LEU A 66 8.82 24.74 -3.56
N ALA A 67 9.29 25.99 -3.52
CA ALA A 67 10.02 26.54 -2.38
C ALA A 67 9.15 26.61 -1.10
N GLU A 68 7.84 26.56 -1.23
CA GLU A 68 6.88 26.60 -0.10
C GLU A 68 6.57 25.19 0.44
N GLY A 69 7.53 24.59 1.09
CA GLY A 69 7.37 23.31 1.79
C GLY A 69 8.04 22.14 1.10
N PRO A 70 9.24 21.78 1.56
CA PRO A 70 10.03 20.71 0.97
C PRO A 70 9.30 19.36 1.08
N LEU A 71 9.44 18.52 0.04
CA LEU A 71 9.09 17.13 0.12
C LEU A 71 10.12 16.42 1.00
N THR A 72 9.66 15.83 2.10
CA THR A 72 10.52 15.12 3.05
C THR A 72 10.21 13.63 3.06
N TYR A 73 11.25 12.83 3.06
CA TYR A 73 11.19 11.39 3.20
C TYR A 73 12.01 10.97 4.43
N THR A 74 11.47 10.07 5.25
CA THR A 74 12.18 9.49 6.39
C THR A 74 11.89 7.99 6.49
N PHE A 75 12.92 7.23 6.85
CA PHE A 75 12.82 5.81 7.18
C PHE A 75 13.35 5.58 8.59
N ASP A 76 12.49 5.08 9.47
CA ASP A 76 12.89 4.65 10.81
C ASP A 76 13.29 3.17 10.77
N SER A 77 14.58 2.90 10.91
CA SER A 77 15.12 1.53 10.88
C SER A 77 14.67 0.67 12.06
N THR A 78 14.24 1.28 13.17
CA THR A 78 13.81 0.54 14.38
C THR A 78 12.41 -0.04 14.18
N THR A 79 11.51 0.75 13.65
CA THR A 79 10.11 0.36 13.42
C THR A 79 9.86 -0.06 11.98
N SER A 80 10.83 0.10 11.09
CA SER A 80 10.72 -0.04 9.63
C SER A 80 9.63 0.86 9.03
N GLN A 81 9.31 1.97 9.71
CA GLN A 81 8.30 2.91 9.28
C GLN A 81 8.85 3.85 8.21
N ILE A 82 8.06 4.04 7.17
CA ILE A 82 8.30 5.00 6.10
C ILE A 82 7.35 6.18 6.29
N ASN A 83 7.88 7.41 6.21
CA ASN A 83 7.06 8.62 6.16
C ASN A 83 7.50 9.50 5.00
N LEU A 84 6.51 10.04 4.28
CA LEU A 84 6.71 11.01 3.22
C LEU A 84 5.70 12.13 3.42
N THR A 85 6.18 13.38 3.46
CA THR A 85 5.33 14.53 3.73
C THR A 85 5.72 15.72 2.86
N LYS A 86 4.70 16.46 2.42
CA LYS A 86 4.81 17.80 1.85
C LYS A 86 3.66 18.64 2.39
N ALA A 87 3.96 19.67 3.15
CA ALA A 87 2.94 20.47 3.83
C ALA A 87 2.24 21.48 2.91
N ALA A 88 3.00 22.11 2.00
CA ALA A 88 2.45 23.06 1.04
C ALA A 88 1.83 22.33 -0.17
N PHE A 89 0.95 23.04 -0.89
CA PHE A 89 0.31 22.50 -2.11
C PHE A 89 1.35 22.14 -3.19
N PRO A 90 1.20 21.01 -3.87
CA PRO A 90 0.27 19.92 -3.58
C PRO A 90 0.65 19.15 -2.30
N ALA A 91 -0.18 19.26 -1.26
CA ALA A 91 0.08 18.63 0.04
C ALA A 91 -0.03 17.11 -0.07
N VAL A 92 0.96 16.41 0.50
CA VAL A 92 1.02 14.94 0.50
C VAL A 92 1.38 14.47 1.91
N ARG A 93 0.73 13.41 2.35
CA ARG A 93 1.11 12.65 3.54
C ARG A 93 1.04 11.17 3.22
N PHE A 94 2.06 10.46 3.60
CA PHE A 94 2.11 9.00 3.48
C PHE A 94 2.88 8.45 4.68
N SER A 95 2.33 7.43 5.30
CA SER A 95 2.98 6.68 6.38
C SER A 95 2.71 5.20 6.17
N ALA A 96 3.73 4.38 6.26
CA ALA A 96 3.63 2.94 6.07
C ALA A 96 4.47 2.18 7.09
N THR A 97 3.88 1.17 7.73
CA THR A 97 4.52 0.31 8.74
C THR A 97 4.22 -1.15 8.44
N PRO A 98 5.25 -2.02 8.27
CA PRO A 98 5.04 -3.42 7.97
C PRO A 98 4.78 -4.24 9.25
N HIS A 99 3.89 -5.23 9.14
CA HIS A 99 3.58 -6.22 10.17
C HIS A 99 3.70 -7.62 9.56
N PHE A 100 4.91 -8.13 9.49
CA PHE A 100 5.20 -9.40 8.79
C PHE A 100 4.51 -10.61 9.42
N GLU A 101 4.29 -10.60 10.74
CA GLU A 101 3.55 -11.63 11.45
C GLU A 101 2.05 -11.65 11.12
N ARG A 102 1.51 -10.54 10.60
CA ARG A 102 0.12 -10.38 10.18
C ARG A 102 -0.04 -10.41 8.66
N GLU A 103 1.07 -10.56 7.93
CA GLU A 103 1.12 -10.54 6.46
C GLU A 103 0.58 -9.23 5.84
N VAL A 104 0.64 -8.12 6.56
CA VAL A 104 0.11 -6.82 6.12
C VAL A 104 1.08 -5.69 6.38
N ALA A 105 0.89 -4.55 5.70
CA ALA A 105 1.42 -3.27 6.12
C ALA A 105 0.27 -2.28 6.35
N GLU A 106 0.36 -1.51 7.39
CA GLU A 106 -0.55 -0.40 7.66
C GLU A 106 -0.07 0.83 6.88
N ILE A 107 -0.87 1.27 5.92
CA ILE A 107 -0.54 2.41 5.07
C ILE A 107 -1.65 3.44 5.18
N THR A 108 -1.28 4.65 5.59
CA THR A 108 -2.15 5.82 5.56
C THR A 108 -1.62 6.82 4.55
N TYR A 109 -2.48 7.44 3.77
CA TYR A 109 -2.06 8.41 2.79
C TYR A 109 -3.11 9.52 2.58
N GLN A 110 -2.63 10.69 2.15
CA GLN A 110 -3.41 11.79 1.62
C GLN A 110 -2.77 12.20 0.31
N ALA A 111 -3.53 12.11 -0.77
CA ALA A 111 -3.03 12.44 -2.11
C ALA A 111 -2.93 13.95 -2.32
N ALA A 112 -2.10 14.37 -3.27
CA ALA A 112 -1.93 15.75 -3.66
C ALA A 112 -3.26 16.40 -4.09
N GLY A 113 -3.53 17.58 -3.58
CA GLY A 113 -4.75 18.34 -3.89
C GLY A 113 -6.03 17.80 -3.28
N ALA A 114 -5.98 16.75 -2.48
CA ALA A 114 -7.15 16.24 -1.78
C ALA A 114 -7.43 17.05 -0.51
N ASN A 115 -8.62 17.62 -0.43
CA ASN A 115 -9.16 18.20 0.81
C ASN A 115 -9.75 17.13 1.74
N SER A 116 -9.59 15.85 1.36
CA SER A 116 -10.12 14.71 2.10
C SER A 116 -9.22 14.33 3.28
N PRO A 117 -9.77 13.76 4.35
CA PRO A 117 -8.96 13.17 5.41
C PRO A 117 -8.05 12.06 4.85
N ALA A 118 -6.99 11.73 5.60
CA ALA A 118 -6.10 10.63 5.23
C ALA A 118 -6.89 9.33 5.01
N ALA A 119 -6.61 8.66 3.91
CA ALA A 119 -7.22 7.37 3.55
C ALA A 119 -6.31 6.21 3.93
N LEU A 120 -6.89 5.01 4.04
CA LEU A 120 -6.16 3.77 4.22
C LEU A 120 -5.93 3.12 2.86
N MET A 121 -4.71 2.65 2.62
CA MET A 121 -4.37 1.79 1.49
C MET A 121 -4.24 0.35 1.98
N GLN A 122 -4.97 -0.57 1.36
CA GLN A 122 -4.86 -1.98 1.71
C GLN A 122 -3.53 -2.54 1.18
N CYS A 123 -2.72 -3.07 2.08
CA CYS A 123 -1.46 -3.70 1.74
C CYS A 123 -1.36 -5.09 2.36
N HIS A 124 -1.11 -6.10 1.53
CA HIS A 124 -0.91 -7.48 1.94
C HIS A 124 0.38 -8.03 1.33
N PHE A 125 1.16 -8.73 2.14
CA PHE A 125 2.28 -9.52 1.65
C PHE A 125 1.78 -10.87 1.16
N GLN A 126 2.25 -11.31 0.01
CA GLN A 126 1.88 -12.58 -0.61
C GLN A 126 3.14 -13.38 -0.97
N ILE A 127 3.06 -14.68 -0.83
CA ILE A 127 4.13 -15.61 -1.21
C ILE A 127 3.57 -16.51 -2.31
N ASN A 128 4.11 -16.36 -3.51
CA ASN A 128 3.75 -17.16 -4.67
C ASN A 128 5.02 -17.82 -5.23
N ASP A 129 5.04 -19.14 -5.31
CA ASP A 129 6.16 -19.92 -5.83
C ASP A 129 7.52 -19.55 -5.19
N GLY A 130 7.53 -19.35 -3.85
CA GLY A 130 8.73 -18.99 -3.11
C GLY A 130 9.20 -17.54 -3.35
N ARG A 131 8.41 -16.71 -4.01
CA ARG A 131 8.69 -15.29 -4.22
C ARG A 131 7.76 -14.41 -3.39
N LEU A 132 8.33 -13.40 -2.76
CA LEU A 132 7.57 -12.39 -2.05
C LEU A 132 7.04 -11.35 -3.04
N SER A 133 5.79 -10.97 -2.83
CA SER A 133 5.12 -9.88 -3.53
C SER A 133 4.30 -9.05 -2.55
N MET A 134 3.97 -7.83 -2.97
CA MET A 134 3.12 -6.91 -2.22
C MET A 134 1.87 -6.62 -3.03
N ARG A 135 0.71 -6.74 -2.40
CA ARG A 135 -0.57 -6.38 -3.02
C ARG A 135 -1.07 -5.07 -2.43
N LEU A 136 -1.14 -4.04 -3.26
CA LEU A 136 -1.60 -2.70 -2.91
C LEU A 136 -2.91 -2.38 -3.63
N ASP A 137 -3.97 -2.07 -2.91
CA ASP A 137 -5.30 -1.76 -3.45
C ASP A 137 -5.75 -2.72 -4.56
N GLY A 138 -5.52 -4.02 -4.34
CA GLY A 138 -5.92 -5.06 -5.29
C GLY A 138 -4.90 -5.39 -6.39
N ARG A 139 -3.86 -4.59 -6.59
CA ARG A 139 -2.77 -4.84 -7.55
C ARG A 139 -1.59 -5.55 -6.89
N THR A 140 -1.03 -6.55 -7.55
CA THR A 140 0.11 -7.32 -7.04
C THR A 140 1.40 -6.87 -7.72
N PHE A 141 2.42 -6.60 -6.91
CA PHE A 141 3.76 -6.17 -7.32
C PHE A 141 4.81 -7.16 -6.81
N VAL A 142 5.55 -7.76 -7.71
CA VAL A 142 6.71 -8.63 -7.39
C VAL A 142 7.96 -7.77 -7.21
N SER A 143 8.04 -6.66 -7.94
CA SER A 143 9.12 -5.69 -7.84
C SER A 143 8.80 -4.63 -6.79
N PRO A 144 9.67 -4.42 -5.78
CA PRO A 144 9.53 -3.29 -4.85
C PRO A 144 9.53 -1.92 -5.54
N ALA A 145 10.29 -1.77 -6.63
CA ALA A 145 10.35 -0.53 -7.39
C ALA A 145 9.02 -0.21 -8.09
N ASP A 146 8.35 -1.22 -8.67
CA ASP A 146 7.04 -1.02 -9.30
C ASP A 146 5.97 -0.65 -8.26
N ALA A 147 6.05 -1.25 -7.06
CA ALA A 147 5.18 -0.89 -5.94
C ALA A 147 5.41 0.56 -5.50
N ALA A 148 6.68 1.01 -5.43
CA ALA A 148 7.04 2.38 -5.09
C ALA A 148 6.51 3.37 -6.14
N THR A 149 6.68 3.06 -7.44
CA THR A 149 6.13 3.86 -8.54
C THR A 149 4.62 4.00 -8.42
N PHE A 150 3.91 2.89 -8.16
CA PHE A 150 2.45 2.93 -7.97
C PHE A 150 2.05 3.85 -6.81
N VAL A 151 2.77 3.79 -5.68
CA VAL A 151 2.50 4.66 -4.52
C VAL A 151 2.74 6.13 -4.89
N MET A 152 3.85 6.45 -5.56
CA MET A 152 4.15 7.82 -6.00
C MET A 152 3.09 8.36 -6.96
N GLU A 153 2.67 7.57 -7.94
CA GLU A 153 1.58 7.94 -8.84
C GLU A 153 0.27 8.20 -8.09
N ARG A 154 -0.03 7.37 -7.08
CA ARG A 154 -1.25 7.52 -6.28
C ARG A 154 -1.23 8.79 -5.44
N LEU A 155 -0.06 9.15 -4.88
CA LEU A 155 0.11 10.33 -4.04
C LEU A 155 0.08 11.64 -4.84
N PHE A 156 0.69 11.65 -6.02
CA PHE A 156 0.87 12.85 -6.84
C PHE A 156 -0.06 12.93 -8.05
N ARG A 157 -0.97 11.97 -8.21
CA ARG A 157 -2.00 12.04 -9.23
C ARG A 157 -2.90 13.22 -8.93
N ILE A 158 -2.64 14.35 -9.59
CA ILE A 158 -3.55 15.48 -9.62
C ILE A 158 -4.81 14.94 -10.30
N SER A 159 -5.90 14.83 -9.53
CA SER A 159 -7.20 14.55 -10.12
C SER A 159 -7.45 15.63 -11.16
N ALA A 160 -7.48 15.26 -12.42
CA ALA A 160 -7.90 16.12 -13.51
C ALA A 160 -9.42 16.40 -13.49
N SER A 161 -10.01 16.37 -12.31
CA SER A 161 -11.33 16.90 -12.01
C SER A 161 -11.20 18.41 -11.88
N ARG A 162 -11.14 19.05 -13.06
CA ARG A 162 -11.45 20.46 -13.18
C ARG A 162 -12.79 20.66 -12.47
N PRO A 163 -12.90 21.58 -11.47
CA PRO A 163 -14.22 21.96 -10.99
C PRO A 163 -14.96 22.49 -12.20
N GLU A 164 -16.04 21.84 -12.57
CA GLU A 164 -16.99 22.41 -13.54
C GLU A 164 -17.36 23.76 -13.00
N SER A 165 -16.90 24.79 -13.71
CA SER A 165 -17.32 26.16 -13.49
C SER A 165 -18.84 26.16 -13.54
N GLN A 166 -19.47 26.43 -12.42
CA GLN A 166 -20.85 26.85 -12.40
C GLN A 166 -20.90 28.21 -13.12
N ASP A 167 -20.79 28.16 -14.45
CA ASP A 167 -21.09 29.31 -15.29
C ASP A 167 -22.60 29.37 -15.51
N SER A 168 -23.13 30.42 -14.88
CA SER A 168 -24.11 31.30 -15.50
C SER A 168 -25.50 30.72 -15.72
N HIS A 169 -26.30 30.85 -14.70
CA HIS A 169 -27.66 31.31 -14.94
C HIS A 169 -27.89 32.67 -14.26
N LEU A 170 -27.21 33.68 -14.80
CA LEU A 170 -27.73 35.05 -14.67
C LEU A 170 -28.81 35.24 -15.70
N GLY A 171 -30.02 35.12 -15.21
CA GLY A 171 -31.25 35.36 -15.93
C GLY A 171 -31.26 36.73 -16.62
N ARG A 172 -31.56 36.67 -17.85
CA ARG A 172 -31.98 37.77 -18.69
C ARG A 172 -33.35 38.21 -18.19
N VAL A 173 -33.39 39.25 -17.42
CA VAL A 173 -34.65 39.99 -17.14
C VAL A 173 -34.87 40.90 -18.32
N GLY A 174 -35.92 40.60 -19.09
CA GLY A 174 -36.40 41.46 -20.16
C GLY A 174 -37.01 42.73 -19.64
N SER A 175 -36.71 43.78 -20.34
CA SER A 175 -37.39 45.08 -20.23
C SER A 175 -38.60 45.09 -21.11
N GLU A 176 -39.69 45.50 -20.55
CA GLU A 176 -40.69 46.36 -21.17
C GLU A 176 -40.91 47.57 -20.27
#